data_b6a01c1df6f1bd520c57ecb920bf9452
#
_entry.id   b6a01c1df6f1bd520c57ecb920bf9452
#
_cell.length_a   1.000
_cell.length_b   1.000
_cell.length_c   1.000
_cell.angle_alpha   90.00
_cell.angle_beta   90.00
_cell.angle_gamma   90.00
#
_symmetry.space_group_name_H-M   'P 1'
#
loop_
_entity.id
_entity.type
_entity.pdbx_description
1 polymer ?
#
loop_
_entity_poly.entity_id
_entity_poly.type
_entity_poly.pdbx_seq_one_letter_code
_entity_poly.pdbx_strand_id
1 'polypeptide(L)'
;MKFRILPKILQKGLEDIQGKGMYLGDGGLTNSKLGEYVLMDLANDTLTLWNGDTTMGLTVSLPVEETLEEGTFIGNAAMIIPYLKKFEGIITLNYTDFLAVSGGNKSASIPAAVNHPNIDAIERIKQMITDVTYEPVINNLWKFGSSNFEGAFQVTDELFDEAVSGCELVKSGVYLLNYLPVDNDAGVHATVQISSENGTANRYEQVLHPTQSIGEAATLQYSSPLHRFLKGQGLLNFYVKDEFPLLIVGENKMIVKAPFTGVD
;
A
#
# COMPACT_ATOMS: atom_id res chain seq x y z
N MET A 1 13.20 -18.31 -8.87
CA MET A 1 12.07 -17.52 -9.40
C MET A 1 12.38 -17.11 -10.84
N LYS A 2 11.46 -17.42 -11.78
CA LYS A 2 11.66 -17.07 -13.19
C LYS A 2 10.31 -16.75 -13.86
N PHE A 3 10.22 -15.64 -14.59
CA PHE A 3 8.99 -15.19 -15.23
C PHE A 3 9.22 -14.25 -16.42
N ARG A 4 8.17 -14.02 -17.19
CA ARG A 4 8.13 -13.05 -18.29
C ARG A 4 7.18 -11.90 -17.98
N ILE A 5 7.56 -10.67 -18.29
CA ILE A 5 6.76 -9.47 -18.02
C ILE A 5 7.12 -8.34 -19.00
N LEU A 6 6.21 -7.41 -19.22
CA LEU A 6 6.52 -6.15 -19.89
C LEU A 6 7.31 -5.23 -18.94
N PRO A 7 8.49 -4.71 -19.37
CA PRO A 7 9.34 -3.87 -18.51
C PRO A 7 8.61 -2.66 -17.92
N LYS A 8 7.69 -2.06 -18.68
CA LYS A 8 6.91 -0.89 -18.24
C LYS A 8 5.97 -1.20 -17.08
N ILE A 9 5.38 -2.41 -17.06
CA ILE A 9 4.50 -2.86 -15.97
C ILE A 9 5.32 -3.01 -14.68
N LEU A 10 6.44 -3.73 -14.76
CA LEU A 10 7.32 -3.91 -13.61
C LEU A 10 7.93 -2.59 -13.13
N GLN A 11 8.38 -1.75 -14.06
CA GLN A 11 8.92 -0.42 -13.73
C GLN A 11 7.90 0.41 -12.96
N LYS A 12 6.66 0.50 -13.47
CA LYS A 12 5.59 1.26 -12.80
C LYS A 12 5.31 0.70 -11.40
N GLY A 13 5.17 -0.61 -11.25
CA GLY A 13 4.96 -1.24 -9.95
C GLY A 13 6.08 -0.92 -8.95
N LEU A 14 7.34 -1.02 -9.40
CA LEU A 14 8.50 -0.66 -8.57
C LEU A 14 8.55 0.83 -8.24
N GLU A 15 8.19 1.72 -9.16
CA GLU A 15 8.10 3.16 -8.91
C GLU A 15 6.97 3.50 -7.94
N ASP A 16 5.83 2.83 -8.06
CA ASP A 16 4.67 3.01 -7.18
C ASP A 16 5.00 2.56 -5.75
N ILE A 17 5.56 1.36 -5.58
CA ILE A 17 5.81 0.79 -4.25
C ILE A 17 6.97 1.44 -3.50
N GLN A 18 7.91 2.07 -4.22
CA GLN A 18 8.94 2.88 -3.58
C GLN A 18 8.39 4.16 -2.93
N GLY A 19 7.15 4.54 -3.26
CA GLY A 19 6.52 5.72 -2.69
C GLY A 19 7.35 6.99 -2.88
N LYS A 20 7.77 7.32 -4.12
CA LYS A 20 8.46 8.59 -4.41
C LYS A 20 7.69 9.76 -3.81
N GLY A 21 8.23 10.38 -2.76
CA GLY A 21 7.62 11.44 -1.98
C GLY A 21 6.75 10.96 -0.83
N MET A 22 6.72 9.68 -0.47
CA MET A 22 6.38 9.29 0.88
C MET A 22 7.43 9.88 1.81
N TYR A 23 7.05 10.92 2.52
CA TYR A 23 7.75 11.31 3.74
C TYR A 23 7.44 10.20 4.74
N LEU A 24 8.32 9.26 4.83
CA LEU A 24 8.44 8.42 6.01
C LEU A 24 8.77 9.42 7.11
N GLY A 25 7.77 9.74 7.91
CA GLY A 25 7.74 10.89 8.81
C GLY A 25 9.07 11.16 9.50
N ASP A 26 9.31 12.41 9.88
CA ASP A 26 10.49 12.92 10.60
C ASP A 26 10.78 12.20 11.94
N GLY A 27 10.27 11.02 12.14
CA GLY A 27 10.56 10.14 13.26
C GLY A 27 12.00 9.62 13.30
N GLY A 28 12.95 10.37 12.73
CA GLY A 28 14.38 10.18 12.98
C GLY A 28 14.93 8.78 12.70
N LEU A 29 14.16 7.89 12.16
CA LEU A 29 14.63 6.58 11.78
C LEU A 29 15.32 6.69 10.42
N THR A 30 16.60 6.61 10.49
CA THR A 30 17.61 6.42 9.46
C THR A 30 17.31 5.32 8.42
N ASN A 31 16.07 4.92 8.27
CA ASN A 31 15.61 3.83 7.43
C ASN A 31 15.00 4.28 6.09
N SER A 32 15.36 5.46 5.61
CA SER A 32 15.13 5.85 4.21
C SER A 32 15.60 4.81 3.19
N LYS A 33 16.44 3.87 3.60
CA LYS A 33 16.91 2.74 2.79
C LYS A 33 15.95 1.56 2.72
N LEU A 34 15.01 1.40 3.66
CA LEU A 34 14.00 0.35 3.57
C LEU A 34 13.11 0.54 2.34
N GLY A 35 12.73 1.77 2.05
CA GLY A 35 11.92 2.09 0.87
C GLY A 35 12.57 1.78 -0.48
N GLU A 36 13.87 1.54 -0.54
CA GLU A 36 14.57 1.14 -1.75
C GLU A 36 14.49 -0.37 -2.03
N TYR A 37 14.30 -1.18 -0.99
CA TYR A 37 14.23 -2.63 -1.11
C TYR A 37 12.78 -3.09 -1.22
N VAL A 38 12.54 -3.97 -2.16
CA VAL A 38 11.23 -4.53 -2.46
C VAL A 38 11.33 -6.04 -2.44
N LEU A 39 10.46 -6.70 -1.69
CA LEU A 39 10.27 -8.13 -1.82
C LEU A 39 9.32 -8.39 -2.99
N MET A 40 9.75 -9.21 -3.92
CA MET A 40 9.00 -9.69 -5.07
C MET A 40 8.63 -11.13 -4.83
N ASP A 41 7.35 -11.44 -4.90
CA ASP A 41 6.79 -12.77 -4.67
C ASP A 41 5.95 -13.18 -5.86
N LEU A 42 6.38 -14.22 -6.55
CA LEU A 42 5.72 -14.73 -7.74
C LEU A 42 4.96 -16.00 -7.43
N ALA A 43 3.66 -15.96 -7.57
CA ALA A 43 2.77 -17.10 -7.43
C ALA A 43 1.53 -16.94 -8.32
N ASN A 44 1.05 -18.03 -8.93
CA ASN A 44 -0.19 -18.07 -9.71
C ASN A 44 -0.30 -16.95 -10.77
N ASP A 45 0.72 -16.78 -11.60
CA ASP A 45 0.82 -15.76 -12.66
C ASP A 45 0.65 -14.30 -12.16
N THR A 46 0.91 -14.09 -10.87
CA THR A 46 0.88 -12.77 -10.25
C THR A 46 2.20 -12.51 -9.54
N LEU A 47 2.83 -11.37 -9.86
CA LEU A 47 3.97 -10.86 -9.14
C LEU A 47 3.49 -9.85 -8.11
N THR A 48 3.57 -10.19 -6.83
CA THR A 48 3.26 -9.27 -5.74
C THR A 48 4.53 -8.60 -5.24
N LEU A 49 4.55 -7.29 -5.25
CA LEU A 49 5.59 -6.46 -4.68
C LEU A 49 5.20 -6.06 -3.26
N TRP A 50 6.13 -6.17 -2.32
CA TRP A 50 5.92 -5.86 -0.91
C TRP A 50 6.93 -4.83 -0.44
N ASN A 51 6.47 -3.81 0.27
CA ASN A 51 7.30 -2.80 0.91
C ASN A 51 6.57 -2.18 2.10
N GLY A 52 7.25 -1.35 2.87
CA GLY A 52 6.64 -0.63 3.98
C GLY A 52 7.66 -0.16 5.01
N ASP A 53 7.14 0.21 6.17
CA ASP A 53 7.90 0.60 7.36
C ASP A 53 7.26 0.00 8.63
N THR A 54 7.67 0.48 9.80
CA THR A 54 7.14 0.00 11.08
C THR A 54 5.66 0.35 11.32
N THR A 55 5.11 1.26 10.52
CA THR A 55 3.74 1.77 10.67
C THR A 55 2.82 1.43 9.50
N MET A 56 3.39 0.94 8.39
CA MET A 56 2.64 0.74 7.15
C MET A 56 3.20 -0.41 6.33
N GLY A 57 2.32 -1.28 5.88
CA GLY A 57 2.63 -2.30 4.87
C GLY A 57 1.94 -1.97 3.55
N LEU A 58 2.65 -2.15 2.44
CA LEU A 58 2.21 -1.84 1.08
C LEU A 58 2.34 -3.06 0.19
N THR A 59 1.36 -3.29 -0.69
CA THR A 59 1.49 -4.25 -1.78
C THR A 59 1.07 -3.64 -3.12
N VAL A 60 1.71 -4.13 -4.17
CA VAL A 60 1.30 -3.91 -5.56
C VAL A 60 1.28 -5.27 -6.26
N SER A 61 0.15 -5.66 -6.82
CA SER A 61 0.00 -6.89 -7.60
C SER A 61 0.08 -6.59 -9.08
N LEU A 62 0.94 -7.31 -9.79
CA LEU A 62 1.20 -7.14 -11.20
C LEU A 62 0.93 -8.44 -11.95
N PRO A 63 0.18 -8.43 -13.06
CA PRO A 63 0.07 -9.61 -13.90
C PRO A 63 1.40 -9.87 -14.61
N VAL A 64 1.80 -11.13 -14.73
CA VAL A 64 2.92 -11.56 -15.55
C VAL A 64 2.42 -12.20 -16.83
N GLU A 65 3.23 -12.18 -17.88
CA GLU A 65 2.90 -12.82 -19.16
C GLU A 65 3.01 -14.35 -19.06
N GLU A 66 3.96 -14.82 -18.26
CA GLU A 66 4.21 -16.25 -18.07
C GLU A 66 5.02 -16.49 -16.78
N THR A 67 4.56 -17.38 -15.93
CA THR A 67 5.32 -17.92 -14.80
C THR A 67 6.08 -19.17 -15.25
N LEU A 68 7.40 -19.12 -15.17
CA LEU A 68 8.27 -20.27 -15.50
C LEU A 68 8.72 -20.99 -14.23
N GLU A 69 8.90 -20.29 -13.12
CA GLU A 69 9.29 -20.82 -11.81
C GLU A 69 8.87 -19.84 -10.72
N GLU A 70 7.99 -20.27 -9.82
CA GLU A 70 7.55 -19.49 -8.67
C GLU A 70 8.69 -19.24 -7.68
N GLY A 71 8.51 -18.29 -6.77
CA GLY A 71 9.46 -18.01 -5.71
C GLY A 71 9.55 -16.55 -5.34
N THR A 72 10.51 -16.23 -4.50
CA THR A 72 10.69 -14.88 -3.92
C THR A 72 12.08 -14.32 -4.22
N PHE A 73 12.14 -13.01 -4.28
CA PHE A 73 13.38 -12.25 -4.48
C PHE A 73 13.29 -10.91 -3.75
N ILE A 74 14.36 -10.51 -3.06
CA ILE A 74 14.48 -9.16 -2.49
C ILE A 74 15.52 -8.40 -3.32
N GLY A 75 15.09 -7.27 -3.91
CA GLY A 75 15.92 -6.44 -4.74
C GLY A 75 15.82 -4.96 -4.41
N ASN A 76 16.86 -4.22 -4.77
CA ASN A 76 16.86 -2.77 -4.69
C ASN A 76 16.18 -2.21 -5.96
N ALA A 77 14.99 -1.64 -5.81
CA ALA A 77 14.21 -1.12 -6.91
C ALA A 77 14.93 0.04 -7.63
N ALA A 78 15.68 0.88 -6.89
CA ALA A 78 16.46 1.96 -7.50
C ALA A 78 17.57 1.45 -8.43
N MET A 79 18.09 0.24 -8.17
CA MET A 79 19.04 -0.43 -9.07
C MET A 79 18.36 -1.11 -10.26
N ILE A 80 17.16 -1.67 -10.07
CA ILE A 80 16.45 -2.44 -11.10
C ILE A 80 15.83 -1.51 -12.17
N ILE A 81 15.16 -0.45 -11.75
CA ILE A 81 14.42 0.48 -12.62
C ILE A 81 15.26 1.03 -13.78
N PRO A 82 16.52 1.49 -13.60
CA PRO A 82 17.33 1.99 -14.71
C PRO A 82 17.60 0.95 -15.81
N TYR A 83 17.73 -0.32 -15.43
CA TYR A 83 17.90 -1.40 -16.42
C TYR A 83 16.62 -1.66 -17.18
N LEU A 84 15.46 -1.72 -16.50
CA LEU A 84 14.17 -1.95 -17.16
C LEU A 84 13.90 -0.93 -18.28
N LYS A 85 14.31 0.32 -18.09
CA LYS A 85 14.21 1.40 -19.10
C LYS A 85 14.98 1.14 -20.40
N LYS A 86 15.89 0.16 -20.40
CA LYS A 86 16.71 -0.18 -21.57
C LYS A 86 16.15 -1.32 -22.41
N PHE A 87 15.08 -1.95 -21.95
CA PHE A 87 14.43 -3.07 -22.62
C PHE A 87 13.12 -2.64 -23.26
N GLU A 88 12.81 -3.29 -24.39
CA GLU A 88 11.54 -3.15 -25.10
C GLU A 88 10.94 -4.55 -25.32
N GLY A 89 9.60 -4.63 -25.40
CA GLY A 89 8.90 -5.91 -25.52
C GLY A 89 8.97 -6.73 -24.23
N ILE A 90 8.59 -8.00 -24.31
CA ILE A 90 8.56 -8.91 -23.17
C ILE A 90 10.00 -9.28 -22.78
N ILE A 91 10.29 -9.18 -21.49
CA ILE A 91 11.57 -9.60 -20.89
C ILE A 91 11.39 -10.83 -20.03
N THR A 92 12.47 -11.60 -19.89
CA THR A 92 12.56 -12.68 -18.91
C THR A 92 13.41 -12.22 -17.73
N LEU A 93 12.88 -12.32 -16.52
CA LEU A 93 13.62 -12.19 -15.30
C LEU A 93 13.89 -13.60 -14.74
N ASN A 94 15.12 -13.82 -14.29
CA ASN A 94 15.53 -15.08 -13.69
C ASN A 94 16.42 -14.79 -12.47
N TYR A 95 15.96 -15.20 -11.30
CA TYR A 95 16.69 -15.07 -10.06
C TYR A 95 17.28 -16.42 -9.64
N THR A 96 18.59 -16.41 -9.46
CA THR A 96 19.38 -17.48 -8.80
C THR A 96 20.19 -16.84 -7.67
N ASP A 97 21.47 -16.54 -7.89
CA ASP A 97 22.33 -15.77 -6.98
C ASP A 97 22.28 -14.27 -7.29
N PHE A 98 21.80 -13.91 -8.45
CA PHE A 98 21.59 -12.54 -8.93
C PHE A 98 20.34 -12.50 -9.80
N LEU A 99 19.79 -11.30 -10.01
CA LEU A 99 18.68 -11.10 -10.92
C LEU A 99 19.19 -10.90 -12.35
N ALA A 100 19.03 -11.90 -13.18
CA ALA A 100 19.29 -11.79 -14.61
C ALA A 100 18.03 -11.25 -15.32
N VAL A 101 18.22 -10.22 -16.14
CA VAL A 101 17.18 -9.65 -17.00
C VAL A 101 17.60 -9.82 -18.44
N SER A 102 16.74 -10.42 -19.27
CA SER A 102 17.04 -10.64 -20.69
C SER A 102 15.84 -10.37 -21.57
N GLY A 103 16.08 -9.81 -22.77
CA GLY A 103 15.04 -9.52 -23.74
C GLY A 103 15.65 -9.04 -25.08
N GLY A 104 15.17 -9.58 -26.20
CA GLY A 104 15.76 -9.33 -27.51
C GLY A 104 17.24 -9.75 -27.57
N ASN A 105 18.11 -8.80 -27.90
CA ASN A 105 19.56 -8.99 -27.92
C ASN A 105 20.29 -8.39 -26.70
N LYS A 106 19.57 -8.06 -25.62
CA LYS A 106 20.09 -7.42 -24.42
C LYS A 106 20.02 -8.34 -23.22
N SER A 107 21.01 -8.25 -22.33
CA SER A 107 20.99 -8.88 -21.03
C SER A 107 21.65 -7.99 -19.98
N ALA A 108 21.23 -8.14 -18.73
CA ALA A 108 21.81 -7.47 -17.57
C ALA A 108 21.79 -8.41 -16.38
N SER A 109 22.73 -8.23 -15.47
CA SER A 109 22.79 -8.92 -14.17
C SER A 109 22.79 -7.88 -13.07
N ILE A 110 21.89 -8.03 -12.10
CA ILE A 110 21.71 -7.10 -10.99
C ILE A 110 21.92 -7.87 -9.69
N PRO A 111 22.80 -7.40 -8.79
CA PRO A 111 23.01 -8.08 -7.50
C PRO A 111 21.73 -8.24 -6.71
N ALA A 112 21.55 -9.40 -6.09
CA ALA A 112 20.50 -9.60 -5.09
C ALA A 112 20.86 -8.91 -3.78
N ALA A 113 19.84 -8.55 -3.00
CA ALA A 113 20.04 -8.03 -1.64
C ALA A 113 20.23 -9.19 -0.65
N VAL A 114 21.26 -10.01 -0.88
CA VAL A 114 21.58 -11.13 0.02
C VAL A 114 22.23 -10.57 1.27
N ASN A 115 21.76 -10.98 2.45
CA ASN A 115 22.30 -10.58 3.77
C ASN A 115 22.18 -9.07 4.10
N HIS A 116 21.21 -8.36 3.55
CA HIS A 116 20.97 -6.99 3.97
C HIS A 116 20.24 -6.95 5.33
N PRO A 117 20.64 -6.09 6.30
CA PRO A 117 20.03 -6.05 7.64
C PRO A 117 18.52 -5.71 7.64
N ASN A 118 17.99 -5.21 6.53
CA ASN A 118 16.57 -4.87 6.40
C ASN A 118 15.71 -6.03 5.85
N ILE A 119 16.29 -7.19 5.53
CA ILE A 119 15.54 -8.35 5.02
C ILE A 119 14.49 -8.79 6.03
N ASP A 120 14.88 -8.96 7.29
CA ASP A 120 13.97 -9.36 8.37
C ASP A 120 12.82 -8.35 8.58
N ALA A 121 13.06 -7.07 8.32
CA ALA A 121 12.03 -6.04 8.41
C ALA A 121 11.02 -6.18 7.26
N ILE A 122 11.49 -6.44 6.04
CA ILE A 122 10.64 -6.64 4.87
C ILE A 122 9.81 -7.92 5.02
N GLU A 123 10.38 -8.99 5.54
CA GLU A 123 9.65 -10.23 5.81
C GLU A 123 8.57 -10.05 6.88
N ARG A 124 8.84 -9.25 7.93
CA ARG A 124 7.81 -8.88 8.92
C ARG A 124 6.68 -8.06 8.31
N ILE A 125 6.97 -7.15 7.39
CA ILE A 125 5.96 -6.39 6.66
C ILE A 125 5.10 -7.34 5.82
N LYS A 126 5.72 -8.29 5.11
CA LYS A 126 4.98 -9.33 4.39
C LYS A 126 4.06 -10.09 5.34
N GLN A 127 4.57 -10.56 6.48
CA GLN A 127 3.77 -11.27 7.48
C GLN A 127 2.59 -10.43 7.95
N MET A 128 2.82 -9.16 8.30
CA MET A 128 1.75 -8.25 8.73
C MET A 128 0.63 -8.14 7.69
N ILE A 129 0.97 -8.07 6.40
CA ILE A 129 -0.04 -7.97 5.35
C ILE A 129 -0.71 -9.33 5.08
N THR A 130 0.03 -10.44 5.18
CA THR A 130 -0.55 -11.79 5.04
C THR A 130 -1.49 -12.17 6.17
N ASP A 131 -1.40 -11.49 7.33
CA ASP A 131 -2.37 -11.62 8.42
C ASP A 131 -3.72 -10.98 8.06
N VAL A 132 -3.78 -10.20 6.97
CA VAL A 132 -5.03 -9.65 6.42
C VAL A 132 -5.67 -10.68 5.51
N THR A 133 -6.81 -11.20 5.90
CA THR A 133 -7.55 -12.21 5.14
C THR A 133 -8.98 -11.76 4.85
N TYR A 134 -9.48 -12.08 3.67
CA TYR A 134 -10.86 -11.81 3.28
C TYR A 134 -11.74 -13.01 3.64
N GLU A 135 -12.78 -12.77 4.46
CA GLU A 135 -13.77 -13.78 4.79
C GLU A 135 -15.15 -13.39 4.26
N PRO A 136 -15.54 -13.90 3.08
CA PRO A 136 -16.83 -13.54 2.48
C PRO A 136 -18.04 -14.08 3.25
N VAL A 137 -17.85 -15.06 4.13
CA VAL A 137 -18.92 -15.72 4.87
C VAL A 137 -19.42 -14.90 6.06
N ILE A 138 -18.60 -14.01 6.60
CA ILE A 138 -18.92 -13.18 7.76
C ILE A 138 -18.97 -11.72 7.32
N ASN A 139 -20.16 -11.23 6.95
CA ASN A 139 -20.47 -9.83 6.63
C ASN A 139 -19.65 -9.21 5.48
N ASN A 140 -18.99 -9.99 4.63
CA ASN A 140 -18.09 -9.51 3.58
C ASN A 140 -16.98 -8.55 4.08
N LEU A 141 -16.53 -8.72 5.30
CA LEU A 141 -15.47 -7.93 5.90
C LEU A 141 -14.15 -8.70 5.94
N TRP A 142 -13.08 -7.94 5.89
CA TRP A 142 -11.74 -8.47 6.07
C TRP A 142 -11.43 -8.71 7.56
N LYS A 143 -10.45 -9.57 7.79
CA LYS A 143 -9.84 -9.80 9.10
C LYS A 143 -8.39 -9.32 9.10
N PHE A 144 -7.92 -8.96 10.27
CA PHE A 144 -6.51 -8.79 10.57
C PHE A 144 -6.16 -9.67 11.77
N GLY A 145 -5.39 -10.71 11.54
CA GLY A 145 -5.16 -11.76 12.54
C GLY A 145 -6.47 -12.46 12.95
N SER A 146 -6.80 -12.43 14.23
CA SER A 146 -8.03 -13.02 14.79
C SER A 146 -9.22 -12.05 14.87
N SER A 147 -9.04 -10.78 14.51
CA SER A 147 -10.06 -9.73 14.67
C SER A 147 -10.66 -9.32 13.33
N ASN A 148 -11.98 -9.13 13.28
CA ASN A 148 -12.66 -8.61 12.11
C ASN A 148 -12.61 -7.08 12.08
N PHE A 149 -12.60 -6.52 10.89
CA PHE A 149 -13.03 -5.14 10.68
C PHE A 149 -14.55 -5.05 10.91
N GLU A 150 -15.02 -3.94 11.42
CA GLU A 150 -16.42 -3.76 11.83
C GLU A 150 -17.19 -2.85 10.88
N GLY A 151 -16.50 -1.97 10.17
CA GLY A 151 -17.08 -1.09 9.17
C GLY A 151 -16.30 -1.13 7.85
N ALA A 152 -17.00 -0.84 6.76
CA ALA A 152 -16.37 -0.63 5.46
C ALA A 152 -17.11 0.41 4.64
N PHE A 153 -16.36 1.13 3.82
CA PHE A 153 -16.91 2.12 2.89
C PHE A 153 -16.06 2.21 1.62
N GLN A 154 -16.66 2.79 0.56
CA GLN A 154 -16.01 2.96 -0.73
C GLN A 154 -16.05 4.42 -1.17
N VAL A 155 -14.87 4.95 -1.57
CA VAL A 155 -14.72 6.27 -2.17
C VAL A 155 -13.80 6.20 -3.38
N THR A 156 -13.80 7.21 -4.25
CA THR A 156 -12.85 7.28 -5.35
C THR A 156 -11.48 7.76 -4.83
N ASP A 157 -10.42 7.34 -5.52
CA ASP A 157 -9.06 7.74 -5.17
C ASP A 157 -8.84 9.25 -5.33
N GLU A 158 -9.53 9.90 -6.30
CA GLU A 158 -9.44 11.35 -6.47
C GLU A 158 -10.02 12.12 -5.26
N LEU A 159 -11.20 11.69 -4.75
CA LEU A 159 -11.81 12.34 -3.57
C LEU A 159 -10.95 12.13 -2.32
N PHE A 160 -10.37 10.94 -2.18
CA PHE A 160 -9.47 10.66 -1.08
C PHE A 160 -8.17 11.48 -1.19
N ASP A 161 -7.56 11.55 -2.39
CA ASP A 161 -6.35 12.35 -2.68
C ASP A 161 -6.61 13.85 -2.39
N GLU A 162 -7.76 14.38 -2.78
CA GLU A 162 -8.16 15.76 -2.49
C GLU A 162 -8.25 16.02 -0.98
N ALA A 163 -8.96 15.18 -0.25
CA ALA A 163 -9.14 15.33 1.19
C ALA A 163 -7.81 15.26 1.96
N VAL A 164 -6.98 14.28 1.65
CA VAL A 164 -5.67 14.12 2.31
C VAL A 164 -4.71 15.24 1.92
N SER A 165 -4.71 15.68 0.65
CA SER A 165 -3.92 16.83 0.21
C SER A 165 -4.28 18.12 0.95
N GLY A 166 -5.59 18.32 1.22
CA GLY A 166 -6.06 19.42 2.05
C GLY A 166 -5.54 19.33 3.50
N CYS A 167 -5.59 18.14 4.08
CA CYS A 167 -5.03 17.88 5.41
C CYS A 167 -3.52 18.14 5.49
N GLU A 168 -2.76 17.84 4.44
CA GLU A 168 -1.31 18.10 4.39
C GLU A 168 -0.95 19.59 4.51
N LEU A 169 -1.84 20.51 4.10
CA LEU A 169 -1.62 21.94 4.26
C LEU A 169 -1.54 22.35 5.74
N VAL A 170 -2.16 21.58 6.62
CA VAL A 170 -2.14 21.81 8.07
C VAL A 170 -0.79 21.49 8.70
N LYS A 171 -0.02 20.58 8.10
CA LYS A 171 1.32 20.14 8.56
C LYS A 171 1.34 19.54 9.96
N SER A 172 0.26 18.89 10.39
CA SER A 172 0.23 18.14 11.65
C SER A 172 0.90 16.77 11.52
N GLY A 173 0.92 16.21 10.29
CA GLY A 173 1.39 14.87 10.03
C GLY A 173 0.43 13.77 10.50
N VAL A 174 -0.72 14.14 11.08
CA VAL A 174 -1.74 13.22 11.60
C VAL A 174 -3.08 13.55 10.97
N TYR A 175 -3.79 12.52 10.57
CA TYR A 175 -5.15 12.60 10.03
C TYR A 175 -6.11 11.88 10.97
N LEU A 176 -7.27 12.46 11.16
CA LEU A 176 -8.42 11.85 11.81
C LEU A 176 -9.42 11.44 10.71
N LEU A 177 -9.85 10.19 10.75
CA LEU A 177 -10.88 9.65 9.91
C LEU A 177 -12.05 9.22 10.78
N ASN A 178 -13.23 9.82 10.57
CA ASN A 178 -14.48 9.45 11.21
C ASN A 178 -15.41 8.87 10.16
N TYR A 179 -15.79 7.63 10.31
CA TYR A 179 -16.77 6.96 9.48
C TYR A 179 -18.09 6.81 10.23
N LEU A 180 -19.17 7.26 9.60
CA LEU A 180 -20.54 7.07 10.06
C LEU A 180 -21.30 6.31 8.96
N PRO A 181 -21.80 5.10 9.24
CA PRO A 181 -22.56 4.32 8.27
C PRO A 181 -23.95 4.94 8.00
N VAL A 182 -24.67 4.37 7.02
CA VAL A 182 -26.06 4.74 6.75
C VAL A 182 -26.93 4.41 7.95
N ASP A 183 -27.72 5.37 8.41
CA ASP A 183 -28.83 5.12 9.32
C ASP A 183 -30.15 5.23 8.53
N ASN A 184 -30.68 4.08 8.12
CA ASN A 184 -31.91 4.02 7.34
C ASN A 184 -33.14 4.49 8.13
N ASP A 185 -33.14 4.33 9.45
CA ASP A 185 -34.25 4.73 10.32
C ASP A 185 -34.30 6.26 10.48
N ALA A 186 -33.12 6.89 10.49
CA ALA A 186 -33.00 8.34 10.56
C ALA A 186 -32.94 9.04 9.20
N GLY A 187 -32.90 8.31 8.08
CA GLY A 187 -32.73 8.87 6.74
C GLY A 187 -31.38 9.53 6.52
N VAL A 188 -30.36 9.13 7.29
CA VAL A 188 -29.02 9.70 7.24
C VAL A 188 -28.16 8.92 6.24
N HIS A 189 -27.52 9.63 5.32
CA HIS A 189 -26.56 9.05 4.39
C HIS A 189 -25.21 8.80 5.10
N ALA A 190 -24.52 7.76 4.65
CA ALA A 190 -23.16 7.51 5.13
C ALA A 190 -22.24 8.69 4.84
N THR A 191 -21.37 8.99 5.81
CA THR A 191 -20.36 10.04 5.68
C THR A 191 -19.01 9.56 6.17
N VAL A 192 -17.96 10.06 5.53
CA VAL A 192 -16.58 9.92 5.99
C VAL A 192 -15.99 11.31 6.12
N GLN A 193 -15.65 11.69 7.32
CA GLN A 193 -14.96 12.94 7.59
C GLN A 193 -13.46 12.66 7.70
N ILE A 194 -12.67 13.38 6.89
CA ILE A 194 -11.21 13.36 7.01
C ILE A 194 -10.79 14.75 7.46
N SER A 195 -10.01 14.81 8.53
CA SER A 195 -9.57 16.08 9.09
C SER A 195 -8.13 16.01 9.61
N SER A 196 -7.52 17.17 9.74
CA SER A 196 -6.21 17.37 10.35
C SER A 196 -6.20 18.71 11.07
N GLU A 197 -5.53 18.77 12.23
CA GLU A 197 -5.40 20.00 13.00
C GLU A 197 -4.01 20.15 13.59
N ASN A 198 -3.55 21.39 13.68
CA ASN A 198 -2.28 21.75 14.31
C ASN A 198 -2.48 23.00 15.16
N GLY A 199 -2.58 22.82 16.48
CA GLY A 199 -2.96 23.86 17.42
C GLY A 199 -4.41 24.30 17.25
N THR A 200 -4.74 25.48 17.78
CA THR A 200 -6.12 25.97 17.86
C THR A 200 -6.64 26.67 16.61
N ALA A 201 -5.77 27.00 15.66
CA ALA A 201 -6.13 27.90 14.55
C ALA A 201 -5.93 27.29 13.15
N ASN A 202 -5.19 26.19 13.03
CA ASN A 202 -4.91 25.58 11.74
C ASN A 202 -5.60 24.21 11.67
N ARG A 203 -6.72 24.16 10.93
CA ARG A 203 -7.53 22.95 10.74
C ARG A 203 -8.00 22.88 9.29
N TYR A 204 -8.02 21.64 8.79
CA TYR A 204 -8.72 21.29 7.55
C TYR A 204 -9.66 20.12 7.81
N GLU A 205 -10.79 20.14 7.17
CA GLU A 205 -11.82 19.12 7.28
C GLU A 205 -12.55 18.99 5.95
N GLN A 206 -12.76 17.75 5.51
CA GLN A 206 -13.57 17.43 4.34
C GLN A 206 -14.48 16.26 4.64
N VAL A 207 -15.75 16.40 4.29
CA VAL A 207 -16.74 15.32 4.35
C VAL A 207 -16.87 14.68 2.99
N LEU A 208 -16.71 13.39 2.94
CA LEU A 208 -16.89 12.56 1.76
C LEU A 208 -18.18 11.76 1.88
N HIS A 209 -18.84 11.53 0.77
CA HIS A 209 -20.03 10.68 0.68
C HIS A 209 -19.64 9.37 -0.02
N PRO A 210 -19.54 8.26 0.72
CA PRO A 210 -19.21 6.97 0.14
C PRO A 210 -20.25 6.51 -0.88
N THR A 211 -19.79 5.82 -1.92
CA THR A 211 -20.68 5.17 -2.89
C THR A 211 -21.31 3.91 -2.32
N GLN A 212 -20.65 3.26 -1.38
CA GLN A 212 -21.13 2.11 -0.62
C GLN A 212 -20.62 2.20 0.82
N SER A 213 -21.42 1.70 1.75
CA SER A 213 -21.06 1.64 3.18
C SER A 213 -21.80 0.50 3.88
N ILE A 214 -21.12 -0.16 4.82
CA ILE A 214 -21.67 -1.25 5.63
C ILE A 214 -21.04 -1.22 7.04
N GLY A 215 -21.71 -1.85 7.98
CA GLY A 215 -21.19 -2.13 9.32
C GLY A 215 -21.27 -0.95 10.29
N GLU A 216 -20.32 -0.88 11.21
CA GLU A 216 -20.36 0.02 12.36
C GLU A 216 -19.54 1.29 12.12
N ALA A 217 -19.84 2.34 12.87
CA ALA A 217 -19.08 3.58 12.90
C ALA A 217 -17.67 3.35 13.44
N ALA A 218 -16.70 4.12 12.95
CA ALA A 218 -15.33 4.03 13.44
C ALA A 218 -14.61 5.38 13.40
N THR A 219 -13.75 5.59 14.39
CA THR A 219 -12.85 6.75 14.48
C THR A 219 -11.42 6.27 14.52
N LEU A 220 -10.61 6.72 13.56
CA LEU A 220 -9.22 6.32 13.44
C LEU A 220 -8.32 7.55 13.32
N GLN A 221 -7.15 7.43 13.94
CA GLN A 221 -6.05 8.36 13.68
C GLN A 221 -4.92 7.60 12.98
N TYR A 222 -4.29 8.23 12.01
CA TYR A 222 -3.13 7.68 11.33
C TYR A 222 -2.17 8.76 10.85
N SER A 223 -0.88 8.42 10.77
CA SER A 223 0.14 9.33 10.27
C SER A 223 0.17 9.37 8.73
N SER A 224 0.59 10.52 8.18
CA SER A 224 0.74 10.68 6.72
C SER A 224 1.94 9.89 6.17
N PRO A 225 2.09 9.73 4.84
CA PRO A 225 1.12 9.95 3.79
C PRO A 225 0.63 8.63 3.17
N LEU A 226 -0.64 8.57 2.75
CA LEU A 226 -1.20 7.40 2.05
C LEU A 226 -1.63 7.70 0.61
N HIS A 227 -2.02 8.94 0.32
CA HIS A 227 -2.76 9.30 -0.89
C HIS A 227 -1.99 9.04 -2.20
N ARG A 228 -0.69 9.37 -2.26
CA ARG A 228 0.09 9.23 -3.49
C ARG A 228 0.26 7.79 -3.95
N PHE A 229 0.34 6.86 -2.99
CA PHE A 229 0.42 5.44 -3.29
C PHE A 229 -0.85 4.91 -3.97
N LEU A 230 -2.01 5.43 -3.55
CA LEU A 230 -3.32 4.99 -4.02
C LEU A 230 -3.77 5.62 -5.34
N LYS A 231 -3.05 6.61 -5.83
CA LYS A 231 -3.42 7.32 -7.05
C LYS A 231 -3.51 6.39 -8.26
N GLY A 232 -4.58 6.56 -9.06
CA GLY A 232 -4.85 5.76 -10.26
C GLY A 232 -5.47 4.40 -9.97
N GLN A 233 -6.09 4.23 -8.78
CA GLN A 233 -6.78 3.00 -8.39
C GLN A 233 -8.30 3.05 -8.64
N GLY A 234 -8.84 4.23 -8.98
CA GLY A 234 -10.28 4.40 -9.16
C GLY A 234 -11.03 4.27 -7.84
N LEU A 235 -11.74 3.18 -7.62
CA LEU A 235 -12.47 2.94 -6.38
C LEU A 235 -11.55 2.32 -5.32
N LEU A 236 -11.61 2.90 -4.12
CA LEU A 236 -10.90 2.44 -2.94
C LEU A 236 -11.89 1.89 -1.91
N ASN A 237 -11.65 0.69 -1.43
CA ASN A 237 -12.40 0.08 -0.35
C ASN A 237 -11.63 0.24 0.96
N PHE A 238 -12.25 0.87 1.92
CA PHE A 238 -11.73 1.10 3.26
C PHE A 238 -12.38 0.12 4.23
N TYR A 239 -11.57 -0.47 5.10
CA TYR A 239 -12.03 -1.34 6.18
C TYR A 239 -11.52 -0.77 7.49
N VAL A 240 -12.44 -0.54 8.41
CA VAL A 240 -12.23 0.26 9.62
C VAL A 240 -12.76 -0.43 10.86
N LYS A 241 -12.14 -0.11 11.99
CA LYS A 241 -12.57 -0.44 13.32
C LYS A 241 -11.85 0.51 14.29
N ASP A 242 -12.48 0.90 15.39
CA ASP A 242 -11.87 1.77 16.39
C ASP A 242 -10.55 1.21 16.91
N GLU A 243 -9.54 2.08 17.06
CA GLU A 243 -8.20 1.74 17.57
C GLU A 243 -7.50 0.58 16.84
N PHE A 244 -7.88 0.33 15.60
CA PHE A 244 -7.43 -0.81 14.80
C PHE A 244 -6.65 -0.33 13.56
N PRO A 245 -5.83 -1.18 12.92
CA PRO A 245 -5.21 -0.82 11.65
C PRO A 245 -6.25 -0.44 10.59
N LEU A 246 -5.92 0.57 9.79
CA LEU A 246 -6.68 0.92 8.61
C LEU A 246 -6.25 0.02 7.46
N LEU A 247 -7.19 -0.65 6.81
CA LEU A 247 -6.96 -1.38 5.57
C LEU A 247 -7.60 -0.62 4.40
N ILE A 248 -6.83 -0.40 3.34
CA ILE A 248 -7.32 0.18 2.09
C ILE A 248 -6.97 -0.74 0.94
N VAL A 249 -7.97 -1.12 0.16
CA VAL A 249 -7.83 -2.02 -0.99
C VAL A 249 -8.29 -1.29 -2.26
N GLY A 250 -7.36 -1.11 -3.19
CA GLY A 250 -7.61 -0.62 -4.54
C GLY A 250 -7.66 -1.77 -5.55
N GLU A 251 -7.57 -1.45 -6.84
CA GLU A 251 -7.60 -2.44 -7.93
C GLU A 251 -6.44 -3.44 -7.85
N ASN A 252 -5.22 -2.92 -7.70
CA ASN A 252 -4.02 -3.75 -7.62
C ASN A 252 -3.05 -3.33 -6.50
N LYS A 253 -3.50 -2.49 -5.58
CA LYS A 253 -2.73 -2.00 -4.44
C LYS A 253 -3.47 -2.22 -3.14
N MET A 254 -2.73 -2.53 -2.10
CA MET A 254 -3.26 -2.65 -0.74
C MET A 254 -2.36 -1.92 0.24
N ILE A 255 -2.97 -1.29 1.23
CA ILE A 255 -2.29 -0.65 2.36
C ILE A 255 -2.86 -1.20 3.65
N VAL A 256 -1.98 -1.60 4.56
CA VAL A 256 -2.29 -1.79 5.98
C VAL A 256 -1.54 -0.71 6.75
N LYS A 257 -2.26 0.15 7.44
CA LYS A 257 -1.68 1.27 8.21
C LYS A 257 -1.97 1.09 9.68
N ALA A 258 -0.93 1.08 10.52
CA ALA A 258 -1.08 1.06 11.96
C ALA A 258 -1.80 2.33 12.45
N PRO A 259 -2.64 2.23 13.50
CA PRO A 259 -3.24 3.41 14.12
C PRO A 259 -2.13 4.29 14.72
N PHE A 260 -2.36 5.58 14.73
CA PHE A 260 -1.50 6.52 15.43
C PHE A 260 -1.91 6.53 16.90
N THR A 261 -1.13 5.89 17.72
CA THR A 261 -1.24 6.01 19.19
C THR A 261 -0.39 7.19 19.59
N GLY A 262 -1.01 8.34 19.88
CA GLY A 262 -0.27 9.55 20.26
C GLY A 262 0.85 9.20 21.25
N VAL A 263 2.02 9.74 21.01
CA VAL A 263 3.10 9.70 22.01
C VAL A 263 2.73 10.76 23.03
N ASP A 264 2.37 10.36 24.24
CA ASP A 264 2.25 11.21 25.42
C ASP A 264 3.60 11.86 25.76
#